data_cf09c5dfccb01b30226077dd5324f9cf
#
_entry.id   cf09c5dfccb01b30226077dd5324f9cf
#
_cell.length_a   1.000
_cell.length_b   1.000
_cell.length_c   1.000
_cell.angle_alpha   90.00
_cell.angle_beta   90.00
_cell.angle_gamma   90.00
#
_symmetry.space_group_name_H-M   'P 1'
#
loop_
_entity.id
_entity.type
_entity.pdbx_description
1 polymer ?
#
loop_
_entity_poly.entity_id
_entity_poly.type
_entity_poly.pdbx_seq_one_letter_code
_entity_poly.pdbx_strand_id
1 'polypeptide(L)' 'MPLEHTLIAIETGGDLIDGFEHPERAVYVLGSEDTGLPAELLNLAERVITIPADYCLNVAVAGSIALYDRRMKQLMAMAS' A
#
# COMPACT_ATOMS: atom_id res chain seq x y z
N MET A 1 -5.44 9.31 -13.44
CA MET A 1 -5.98 8.85 -12.15
C MET A 1 -7.11 9.78 -11.72
N PRO A 2 -8.22 9.25 -11.23
CA PRO A 2 -9.29 10.09 -10.74
C PRO A 2 -8.85 10.96 -9.56
N LEU A 3 -9.29 12.21 -9.52
CA LEU A 3 -8.91 13.15 -8.47
C LEU A 3 -9.42 12.75 -7.07
N GLU A 4 -10.46 11.92 -7.03
CA GLU A 4 -11.08 11.51 -5.77
C GLU A 4 -10.37 10.36 -5.08
N HIS A 5 -9.38 9.77 -5.72
CA HIS A 5 -8.67 8.62 -5.18
C HIS A 5 -7.38 9.07 -4.49
N THR A 6 -7.10 8.39 -3.39
CA THR A 6 -5.85 8.60 -2.64
C THR A 6 -4.79 7.64 -3.18
N LEU A 7 -3.66 8.18 -3.57
CA LEU A 7 -2.55 7.38 -4.07
C LEU A 7 -1.71 6.87 -2.90
N ILE A 8 -1.59 5.55 -2.80
CA ILE A 8 -0.84 4.88 -1.72
C ILE A 8 0.31 4.11 -2.37
N ALA A 9 1.52 4.40 -1.93
CA ALA A 9 2.70 3.67 -2.39
C ALA A 9 3.02 2.54 -1.43
N ILE A 10 3.38 1.38 -1.96
CA ILE A 10 3.84 0.25 -1.16
C ILE A 10 5.33 0.10 -1.44
N GLU A 11 6.14 0.45 -0.46
CA GLU A 11 7.58 0.53 -0.61
C GLU A 11 8.26 0.35 0.74
N THR A 12 9.55 0.07 0.75
CA THR A 12 10.33 0.00 1.98
C THR A 12 10.47 1.40 2.58
N GLY A 13 10.59 1.46 3.91
CA GLY A 13 10.81 2.71 4.60
C GLY A 13 9.59 3.55 4.90
N GLY A 14 8.39 3.04 4.61
CA GLY A 14 7.16 3.74 4.95
C GLY A 14 6.60 3.30 6.30
N ASP A 15 5.37 3.71 6.57
CA ASP A 15 4.65 3.30 7.78
C ASP A 15 4.25 1.83 7.69
N LEU A 16 4.29 1.12 8.81
CA LEU A 16 3.90 -0.30 8.81
C LEU A 16 2.42 -0.46 8.48
N ILE A 17 2.14 -1.45 7.64
CA ILE A 17 0.78 -1.69 7.15
C ILE A 17 -0.21 -2.07 8.25
N ASP A 18 0.26 -2.70 9.32
CA ASP A 18 -0.64 -3.18 10.38
C ASP A 18 -1.44 -2.04 11.04
N GLY A 19 -0.85 -0.86 11.17
CA GLY A 19 -1.54 0.30 11.72
C GLY A 19 -2.17 1.22 10.68
N PHE A 20 -2.13 0.86 9.42
CA PHE A 20 -2.58 1.73 8.35
C PHE A 20 -4.10 1.63 8.14
N GLU A 21 -4.77 2.78 8.08
CA GLU A 21 -6.18 2.86 7.72
C GLU A 21 -6.32 3.11 6.23
N HIS A 22 -6.96 2.17 5.54
CA HIS A 22 -7.12 2.29 4.10
C HIS A 22 -8.19 3.32 3.74
N PRO A 23 -7.89 4.26 2.83
CA PRO A 23 -8.91 5.19 2.35
C PRO A 23 -10.03 4.43 1.64
N GLU A 24 -11.22 5.02 1.65
CA GLU A 24 -12.36 4.41 0.95
C GLU A 24 -12.05 4.22 -0.54
N ARG A 25 -11.42 5.22 -1.14
CA ARG A 25 -11.03 5.17 -2.55
C ARG A 25 -9.53 5.31 -2.64
N ALA A 26 -8.86 4.25 -3.00
CA ALA A 26 -7.40 4.21 -3.02
C ALA A 26 -6.88 3.60 -4.31
N VAL A 27 -5.76 4.12 -4.76
CA VAL A 27 -4.97 3.53 -5.84
C VAL A 27 -3.63 3.12 -5.23
N TYR A 28 -3.30 1.85 -5.33
CA TYR A 28 -2.04 1.33 -4.79
C TYR A 28 -1.03 1.20 -5.91
N VAL A 29 0.16 1.72 -5.68
CA VAL A 29 1.26 1.59 -6.65
C VAL A 29 2.39 0.80 -6.00
N LEU A 30 2.93 -0.13 -6.76
CA LEU A 30 3.99 -1.01 -6.29
C LEU A 30 5.19 -0.89 -7.22
N GLY A 31 6.38 -0.83 -6.65
CA GLY A 31 7.60 -0.76 -7.43
C GLY A 31 8.06 -2.14 -7.86
N SER A 32 8.94 -2.16 -8.86
CA SER A 32 9.58 -3.40 -9.27
C SER A 32 10.57 -3.88 -8.21
N GLU A 33 10.89 -5.15 -8.22
CA GLU A 33 11.84 -5.73 -7.27
C GLU A 33 13.24 -5.11 -7.40
N ASP A 34 13.61 -4.73 -8.61
CA ASP A 34 14.96 -4.25 -8.89
C ASP A 34 15.16 -2.76 -8.60
N THR A 35 14.19 -1.94 -8.95
CA THR A 35 14.36 -0.48 -8.93
C THR A 35 13.44 0.24 -7.94
N GLY A 36 12.40 -0.44 -7.45
CA GLY A 36 11.40 0.19 -6.60
C GLY A 36 10.55 1.18 -7.39
N LEU A 37 9.92 2.09 -6.68
CA LEU A 37 9.08 3.12 -7.30
C LEU A 37 9.90 4.34 -7.69
N PRO A 38 9.62 4.94 -8.85
CA PRO A 38 10.25 6.22 -9.20
C PRO A 38 9.94 7.29 -8.16
N ALA A 39 10.92 8.18 -7.93
CA ALA A 39 10.74 9.25 -6.95
C ALA A 39 9.54 10.14 -7.27
N GLU A 40 9.23 10.32 -8.54
CA GLU A 40 8.09 11.11 -8.97
C GLU A 40 6.76 10.55 -8.44
N LEU A 41 6.61 9.23 -8.48
CA LEU A 41 5.42 8.58 -7.96
C LEU A 41 5.37 8.63 -6.43
N LEU A 42 6.52 8.45 -5.78
CA LEU A 42 6.59 8.56 -4.33
C LEU A 42 6.19 9.95 -3.85
N ASN A 43 6.58 10.99 -4.58
CA ASN A 43 6.22 12.36 -4.25
C ASN A 43 4.73 12.64 -4.41
N LEU A 44 4.07 11.93 -5.32
CA LEU A 44 2.64 12.08 -5.53
C LEU A 44 1.80 11.26 -4.55
N ALA A 45 2.39 10.25 -3.93
CA ALA A 45 1.69 9.40 -2.99
C ALA A 45 1.39 10.16 -1.69
N GLU A 46 0.16 10.05 -1.21
CA GLU A 46 -0.21 10.67 0.06
C GLU A 46 0.34 9.88 1.24
N ARG A 47 0.48 8.59 1.09
CA ARG A 47 1.04 7.72 2.12
C ARG A 47 1.94 6.68 1.49
N VAL A 48 2.99 6.31 2.22
CA VAL A 48 3.86 5.19 1.85
C VAL A 48 3.73 4.16 2.96
N ILE A 49 3.34 2.94 2.60
CA ILE A 49 3.18 1.86 3.58
C ILE A 49 4.18 0.76 3.29
N THR A 50 4.59 0.08 4.34
CA THR A 50 5.59 -0.97 4.29
C THR A 50 5.04 -2.26 4.85
N ILE A 51 5.22 -3.34 4.12
CA ILE A 51 4.89 -4.68 4.58
C ILE A 51 6.16 -5.26 5.21
N PRO A 52 6.12 -5.59 6.51
CA PRO A 52 7.31 -6.09 7.18
C PRO A 52 7.72 -7.46 6.61
N ALA A 53 8.99 -7.57 6.21
CA ALA A 53 9.56 -8.79 5.66
C ALA A 53 11.06 -8.72 5.80
N ASP A 54 11.71 -9.88 5.88
CA ASP A 54 13.17 -9.94 6.02
C ASP A 54 13.88 -9.50 4.74
N TYR A 55 13.19 -9.55 3.62
CA TYR A 55 13.71 -9.14 2.32
C TYR A 55 12.56 -8.63 1.47
N CYS A 56 12.88 -8.06 0.31
CA CYS A 56 11.87 -7.51 -0.58
C CYS A 56 10.90 -8.58 -1.06
N LEU A 57 9.61 -8.30 -0.93
CA LEU A 57 8.59 -9.20 -1.42
C LEU A 57 8.39 -9.03 -2.92
N ASN A 58 7.99 -10.13 -3.56
CA ASN A 58 7.53 -10.07 -4.94
C ASN A 58 6.36 -9.10 -5.05
N VAL A 59 6.29 -8.35 -6.15
CA VAL A 59 5.25 -7.33 -6.35
C VAL A 59 3.85 -7.91 -6.24
N ALA A 60 3.61 -9.08 -6.85
CA ALA A 60 2.29 -9.70 -6.78
C ALA A 60 1.91 -10.11 -5.35
N VAL A 61 2.89 -10.62 -4.60
CA VAL A 61 2.66 -11.00 -3.21
C VAL A 61 2.39 -9.76 -2.36
N ALA A 62 3.17 -8.70 -2.54
CA ALA A 62 2.97 -7.46 -1.80
C ALA A 62 1.59 -6.87 -2.08
N GLY A 63 1.17 -6.85 -3.35
CA GLY A 63 -0.15 -6.38 -3.72
C GLY A 63 -1.26 -7.20 -3.09
N SER A 64 -1.10 -8.52 -3.09
CA SER A 64 -2.08 -9.42 -2.48
C SER A 64 -2.21 -9.18 -0.98
N ILE A 65 -1.09 -8.97 -0.29
CA ILE A 65 -1.11 -8.69 1.15
C ILE A 65 -1.84 -7.37 1.43
N ALA A 66 -1.56 -6.34 0.64
CA ALA A 66 -2.21 -5.05 0.83
C ALA A 66 -3.72 -5.13 0.64
N LEU A 67 -4.17 -5.83 -0.39
CA LEU A 67 -5.60 -6.00 -0.65
C LEU A 67 -6.28 -6.84 0.42
N TYR A 68 -5.60 -7.88 0.90
CA TYR A 68 -6.12 -8.70 1.97
C TYR A 68 -6.25 -7.88 3.27
N ASP A 69 -5.23 -7.10 3.60
CA ASP A 69 -5.26 -6.23 4.77
C ASP A 69 -6.43 -5.25 4.70
N ARG A 70 -6.62 -4.64 3.54
CA ARG A 70 -7.75 -3.74 3.31
C ARG A 70 -9.09 -4.43 3.55
N ARG A 71 -9.26 -5.62 2.97
CA ARG A 71 -10.51 -6.35 3.10
C ARG A 71 -10.81 -6.76 4.53
N MET A 72 -9.79 -7.22 5.24
CA MET A 72 -9.96 -7.64 6.63
C MET A 72 -10.34 -6.47 7.53
N LYS A 73 -9.70 -5.32 7.34
CA LYS A 73 -10.03 -4.13 8.11
C LYS A 73 -11.43 -3.63 7.84
N GLN A 74 -11.88 -3.71 6.58
CA GLN A 74 -13.25 -3.37 6.22
C GLN A 74 -14.26 -4.28 6.92
N LEU A 75 -14.00 -5.58 6.91
CA LEU A 75 -14.88 -6.54 7.55
C LEU A 75 -14.93 -6.35 9.08
N MET A 76 -13.79 -6.08 9.69
CA MET A 76 -13.73 -5.82 11.13
C MET A 76 -14.48 -4.55 11.50
N ALA A 77 -14.39 -3.52 10.68
CA ALA A 77 -15.12 -2.28 10.91
C ALA A 77 -16.64 -2.50 10.81
N MET A 78 -17.07 -3.34 9.88
CA MET A 78 -18.50 -3.66 9.73
C MET A 78 -19.04 -4.51 10.88
N ALA A 79 -18.18 -5.28 11.53
CA ALA A 79 -18.56 -6.13 12.65
C ALA A 79 -18.61 -5.39 13.98
N SER A 80 -18.07 -4.19 14.03
CA SER A 80 -17.98 -3.39 15.27
C SER A 80 -19.31 -2.76 15.67
#